data_95adc615603b9628a05a2f6cbed7ec06
#
_entry.id   95adc615603b9628a05a2f6cbed7ec06
#
_cell.length_a   1.000
_cell.length_b   1.000
_cell.length_c   1.000
_cell.angle_alpha   90.00
_cell.angle_beta   90.00
_cell.angle_gamma   90.00
#
_symmetry.space_group_name_H-M   'P 1'
#
loop_
_entity.id
_entity.type
_entity.pdbx_description
1 polymer ?
#
loop_
_entity_poly.entity_id
_entity_poly.type
_entity_poly.pdbx_seq_one_letter_code
_entity_poly.pdbx_strand_id
1 'polypeptide(L)'
;MRVALILLPFVVVLLGAAEKPSVIVVTGAPGTEEYGQDFAKWADQWKAASKKAKATFRQVGKAKKGDPKDDLRKILAKESKKSPQPLWVVLLGHGTYAGKQAKFNLNGPDLEAGELAEWLKDFERPLVIVNCASSSSPFLNALRAKGRVVITATRSGVERNYCRLGGFLATAIGDSTADLDKDGQTSLLEAWLIAARRTAAFYEEEGRLATEHSLLDDNGDGKGTQSDWFRGLQVTKKSAEEGLLPDGLRAHQFHLIPSANERKLTAEQRAERDALELELARHRSRKTKLKDEEYYERLEEILREMSRIYFPDNQGNSNIE
;
A
#
# COMPACT_ATOMS: atom_id res chain seq x y z
N MET A 1 28.09 41.75 -47.24
CA MET A 1 28.21 40.91 -46.04
C MET A 1 26.78 40.75 -45.47
N ARG A 2 26.19 39.57 -45.60
CA ARG A 2 24.89 39.26 -45.00
C ARG A 2 25.16 38.49 -43.72
N VAL A 3 24.83 39.11 -42.58
CA VAL A 3 24.90 38.45 -41.26
C VAL A 3 23.66 37.61 -41.10
N ALA A 4 23.82 36.29 -41.07
CA ALA A 4 22.72 35.36 -40.76
C ALA A 4 22.54 35.28 -39.22
N LEU A 5 21.40 35.75 -38.73
CA LEU A 5 21.05 35.67 -37.35
C LEU A 5 20.52 34.23 -37.07
N ILE A 6 21.29 33.41 -36.38
CA ILE A 6 20.88 32.06 -35.98
C ILE A 6 20.07 32.21 -34.69
N LEU A 7 18.75 32.06 -34.80
CA LEU A 7 17.85 31.94 -33.67
C LEU A 7 17.95 30.51 -33.10
N LEU A 8 18.64 30.36 -31.96
CA LEU A 8 18.63 29.13 -31.18
C LEU A 8 17.24 29.00 -30.49
N PRO A 9 16.54 27.88 -30.65
CA PRO A 9 15.30 27.64 -29.91
C PRO A 9 15.61 27.46 -28.41
N PHE A 10 15.04 28.34 -27.59
CA PHE A 10 15.12 28.26 -26.15
C PHE A 10 14.12 27.15 -25.72
N VAL A 11 14.61 25.94 -25.47
CA VAL A 11 13.80 24.84 -24.91
C VAL A 11 13.56 25.17 -23.43
N VAL A 12 12.40 25.70 -23.11
CA VAL A 12 11.94 25.86 -21.73
C VAL A 12 11.59 24.46 -21.21
N VAL A 13 12.52 23.85 -20.50
CA VAL A 13 12.21 22.68 -19.69
C VAL A 13 11.36 23.16 -18.52
N LEU A 14 10.05 22.98 -18.64
CA LEU A 14 9.14 23.12 -17.50
C LEU A 14 9.52 22.06 -16.48
N LEU A 15 10.29 22.43 -15.47
CA LEU A 15 10.45 21.64 -14.26
C LEU A 15 9.08 21.52 -13.60
N GLY A 16 8.34 20.48 -13.96
CA GLY A 16 7.12 20.11 -13.25
C GLY A 16 7.46 19.92 -11.78
N ALA A 17 6.65 20.49 -10.86
CA ALA A 17 6.82 20.25 -9.44
C ALA A 17 6.85 18.74 -9.20
N ALA A 18 7.87 18.26 -8.47
CA ALA A 18 8.02 16.83 -8.20
C ALA A 18 6.71 16.27 -7.62
N GLU A 19 6.15 15.27 -8.28
CA GLU A 19 4.93 14.63 -7.84
C GLU A 19 5.13 14.01 -6.45
N LYS A 20 4.10 14.13 -5.61
CA LYS A 20 4.14 13.65 -4.22
C LYS A 20 3.17 12.49 -4.05
N PRO A 21 3.45 11.57 -3.12
CA PRO A 21 2.45 10.62 -2.66
C PRO A 21 1.19 11.34 -2.18
N SER A 22 0.03 10.74 -2.41
CA SER A 22 -1.26 11.24 -1.90
C SER A 22 -1.84 10.27 -0.88
N VAL A 23 -2.33 10.80 0.23
CA VAL A 23 -3.01 10.03 1.29
C VAL A 23 -4.40 10.61 1.48
N ILE A 24 -5.42 9.82 1.22
CA ILE A 24 -6.81 10.16 1.44
C ILE A 24 -7.34 9.28 2.57
N VAL A 25 -7.69 9.89 3.69
CA VAL A 25 -8.31 9.21 4.83
C VAL A 25 -9.80 9.53 4.84
N VAL A 26 -10.62 8.50 4.82
CA VAL A 26 -12.08 8.60 4.89
C VAL A 26 -12.53 8.14 6.26
N THR A 27 -13.12 9.04 7.02
CA THR A 27 -13.70 8.75 8.34
C THR A 27 -15.18 8.47 8.20
N GLY A 28 -15.60 7.27 8.60
CA GLY A 28 -16.98 6.82 8.53
C GLY A 28 -17.88 7.38 9.62
N ALA A 29 -19.16 7.01 9.57
CA ALA A 29 -20.12 7.26 10.64
C ALA A 29 -19.65 6.57 11.93
N PRO A 30 -19.53 7.29 13.06
CA PRO A 30 -18.96 6.71 14.27
C PRO A 30 -19.90 5.77 15.01
N GLY A 31 -21.20 5.93 14.88
CA GLY A 31 -22.20 5.19 15.67
C GLY A 31 -22.24 5.64 17.13
N THR A 32 -21.10 5.68 17.82
CA THR A 32 -20.95 6.19 19.18
C THR A 32 -19.88 7.29 19.26
N GLU A 33 -19.90 8.08 20.35
CA GLU A 33 -18.89 9.12 20.55
C GLU A 33 -17.50 8.53 20.75
N GLU A 34 -17.36 7.42 21.45
CA GLU A 34 -16.10 6.71 21.69
C GLU A 34 -15.43 6.29 20.37
N TYR A 35 -16.16 5.66 19.48
CA TYR A 35 -15.64 5.27 18.17
C TYR A 35 -15.28 6.49 17.30
N GLY A 36 -16.04 7.60 17.47
CA GLY A 36 -15.71 8.86 16.79
C GLY A 36 -14.39 9.44 17.25
N GLN A 37 -14.07 9.36 18.54
CA GLN A 37 -12.77 9.77 19.08
C GLN A 37 -11.64 8.89 18.57
N ASP A 38 -11.85 7.58 18.51
CA ASP A 38 -10.89 6.64 17.96
C ASP A 38 -10.59 6.93 16.49
N PHE A 39 -11.61 7.07 15.65
CA PHE A 39 -11.43 7.37 14.23
C PHE A 39 -10.72 8.70 14.01
N ALA A 40 -11.02 9.72 14.80
CA ALA A 40 -10.35 11.01 14.74
C ALA A 40 -8.87 10.88 15.11
N LYS A 41 -8.55 10.17 16.19
CA LYS A 41 -7.17 9.88 16.64
C LYS A 41 -6.39 9.15 15.54
N TRP A 42 -6.97 8.12 14.93
CA TRP A 42 -6.31 7.36 13.87
C TRP A 42 -6.08 8.21 12.60
N ALA A 43 -7.06 9.03 12.24
CA ALA A 43 -6.90 9.97 11.13
C ALA A 43 -5.79 11.00 11.38
N ASP A 44 -5.65 11.50 12.63
CA ASP A 44 -4.58 12.41 13.01
C ASP A 44 -3.20 11.72 12.98
N GLN A 45 -3.10 10.43 13.31
CA GLN A 45 -1.87 9.63 13.17
C GLN A 45 -1.47 9.50 11.68
N TRP A 46 -2.41 9.17 10.79
CA TRP A 46 -2.18 9.15 9.34
C TRP A 46 -1.74 10.51 8.81
N LYS A 47 -2.36 11.60 9.30
CA LYS A 47 -1.95 12.97 8.96
C LYS A 47 -0.52 13.27 9.38
N ALA A 48 -0.14 12.86 10.60
CA ALA A 48 1.22 13.03 11.10
C ALA A 48 2.25 12.25 10.28
N ALA A 49 1.96 10.98 9.93
CA ALA A 49 2.78 10.16 9.06
C ALA A 49 2.92 10.78 7.66
N SER A 50 1.80 11.26 7.08
CA SER A 50 1.80 11.96 5.78
C SER A 50 2.66 13.22 5.79
N LYS A 51 2.66 13.97 6.90
CA LYS A 51 3.52 15.15 7.07
C LYS A 51 5.00 14.77 7.07
N LYS A 52 5.40 13.71 7.80
CA LYS A 52 6.77 13.17 7.80
C LYS A 52 7.19 12.71 6.39
N ALA A 53 6.25 12.12 5.66
CA ALA A 53 6.44 11.65 4.29
C ALA A 53 6.50 12.78 3.25
N LYS A 54 6.16 14.01 3.60
CA LYS A 54 5.91 15.14 2.68
C LYS A 54 4.83 14.82 1.65
N ALA A 55 3.90 13.92 1.97
CA ALA A 55 2.79 13.53 1.13
C ALA A 55 1.65 14.57 1.18
N THR A 56 0.84 14.62 0.13
CA THR A 56 -0.41 15.36 0.12
C THR A 56 -1.44 14.61 0.97
N PHE A 57 -1.99 15.25 2.00
CA PHE A 57 -2.98 14.64 2.88
C PHE A 57 -4.35 15.28 2.68
N ARG A 58 -5.38 14.46 2.55
CA ARG A 58 -6.78 14.87 2.52
C ARG A 58 -7.60 14.00 3.46
N GLN A 59 -8.54 14.62 4.18
CA GLN A 59 -9.47 13.90 5.06
C GLN A 59 -10.91 14.17 4.63
N VAL A 60 -11.67 13.09 4.46
CA VAL A 60 -13.10 13.08 4.15
C VAL A 60 -13.87 12.61 5.38
N GLY A 61 -15.09 13.11 5.58
CA GLY A 61 -15.97 12.67 6.67
C GLY A 61 -15.70 13.30 8.04
N LYS A 62 -14.74 14.25 8.15
CA LYS A 62 -14.48 14.99 9.40
C LYS A 62 -15.63 15.94 9.76
N ALA A 63 -16.24 16.56 8.78
CA ALA A 63 -17.34 17.51 9.00
C ALA A 63 -18.65 16.77 9.29
N LYS A 64 -19.44 17.29 10.24
CA LYS A 64 -20.77 16.72 10.56
C LYS A 64 -21.81 17.01 9.48
N LYS A 65 -21.54 17.93 8.55
CA LYS A 65 -22.42 18.31 7.45
C LYS A 65 -21.70 18.11 6.11
N GLY A 66 -22.42 17.71 5.09
CA GLY A 66 -21.89 17.45 3.74
C GLY A 66 -22.26 16.05 3.26
N ASP A 67 -21.76 15.70 2.08
CA ASP A 67 -21.83 14.37 1.50
C ASP A 67 -20.41 13.80 1.37
N PRO A 68 -19.93 13.03 2.38
CA PRO A 68 -18.58 12.45 2.36
C PRO A 68 -18.34 11.55 1.14
N LYS A 69 -19.35 10.88 0.64
CA LYS A 69 -19.25 10.02 -0.54
C LYS A 69 -18.96 10.84 -1.81
N ASP A 70 -19.70 11.92 -2.01
CA ASP A 70 -19.49 12.84 -3.14
C ASP A 70 -18.15 13.60 -3.01
N ASP A 71 -17.76 13.98 -1.79
CA ASP A 71 -16.47 14.60 -1.52
C ASP A 71 -15.33 13.67 -1.90
N LEU A 72 -15.38 12.38 -1.51
CA LEU A 72 -14.38 11.38 -1.89
C LEU A 72 -14.33 11.22 -3.42
N ARG A 73 -15.49 11.11 -4.08
CA ARG A 73 -15.58 11.01 -5.53
C ARG A 73 -14.90 12.20 -6.23
N LYS A 74 -15.19 13.42 -5.78
CA LYS A 74 -14.60 14.65 -6.32
C LYS A 74 -13.08 14.73 -6.09
N ILE A 75 -12.60 14.26 -4.93
CA ILE A 75 -11.17 14.21 -4.63
C ILE A 75 -10.48 13.21 -5.56
N LEU A 76 -11.01 11.98 -5.69
CA LEU A 76 -10.45 10.96 -6.56
C LEU A 76 -10.48 11.39 -8.04
N ALA A 77 -11.51 12.11 -8.48
CA ALA A 77 -11.59 12.64 -9.84
C ALA A 77 -10.47 13.65 -10.17
N LYS A 78 -9.96 14.37 -9.15
CA LYS A 78 -8.86 15.34 -9.28
C LYS A 78 -7.47 14.75 -9.12
N GLU A 79 -7.36 13.54 -8.61
CA GLU A 79 -6.06 12.85 -8.47
C GLU A 79 -5.51 12.45 -9.85
N SER A 80 -4.20 12.58 -10.03
CA SER A 80 -3.51 12.09 -11.23
C SER A 80 -3.73 10.58 -11.38
N LYS A 81 -4.18 10.14 -12.55
CA LYS A 81 -4.37 8.72 -12.86
C LYS A 81 -3.05 8.01 -13.16
N LYS A 82 -2.07 8.79 -13.66
CA LYS A 82 -0.75 8.30 -14.05
C LYS A 82 0.30 9.09 -13.28
N SER A 83 0.86 8.49 -12.26
CA SER A 83 1.93 9.06 -11.43
C SER A 83 2.83 7.92 -10.96
N PRO A 84 4.15 8.11 -10.86
CA PRO A 84 5.03 7.15 -10.22
C PRO A 84 4.85 7.11 -8.70
N GLN A 85 4.18 8.13 -8.12
CA GLN A 85 3.95 8.22 -6.68
C GLN A 85 2.67 7.52 -6.27
N PRO A 86 2.66 6.76 -5.15
CA PRO A 86 1.50 6.02 -4.72
C PRO A 86 0.34 6.90 -4.26
N LEU A 87 -0.88 6.41 -4.47
CA LEU A 87 -2.09 6.91 -3.84
C LEU A 87 -2.53 5.94 -2.76
N TRP A 88 -2.71 6.45 -1.56
CA TRP A 88 -3.22 5.72 -0.40
C TRP A 88 -4.66 6.14 -0.13
N VAL A 89 -5.56 5.17 -0.05
CA VAL A 89 -6.96 5.37 0.34
C VAL A 89 -7.21 4.55 1.60
N VAL A 90 -7.47 5.23 2.71
CA VAL A 90 -7.64 4.60 4.03
C VAL A 90 -9.05 4.85 4.54
N LEU A 91 -9.80 3.79 4.78
CA LEU A 91 -11.18 3.83 5.28
C LEU A 91 -11.17 3.47 6.77
N LEU A 92 -11.50 4.42 7.64
CA LEU A 92 -11.56 4.29 9.09
C LEU A 92 -13.02 4.40 9.56
N GLY A 93 -13.63 3.29 9.95
CA GLY A 93 -15.05 3.32 10.27
C GLY A 93 -15.66 1.93 10.43
N HIS A 94 -16.97 1.90 10.31
CA HIS A 94 -17.78 0.69 10.28
C HIS A 94 -18.15 0.30 8.85
N GLY A 95 -18.48 -0.95 8.66
CA GLY A 95 -19.00 -1.46 7.40
C GLY A 95 -20.14 -2.43 7.62
N THR A 96 -20.92 -2.60 6.58
CA THR A 96 -22.04 -3.54 6.56
C THR A 96 -21.96 -4.44 5.33
N TYR A 97 -22.41 -5.68 5.49
CA TYR A 97 -22.54 -6.63 4.40
C TYR A 97 -23.89 -7.31 4.46
N ALA A 98 -24.72 -7.07 3.46
CA ALA A 98 -26.05 -7.68 3.33
C ALA A 98 -26.43 -7.79 1.85
N GLY A 99 -27.20 -8.81 1.48
CA GLY A 99 -27.66 -8.98 0.10
C GLY A 99 -26.53 -9.05 -0.94
N LYS A 100 -25.35 -9.54 -0.57
CA LYS A 100 -24.12 -9.57 -1.39
C LYS A 100 -23.51 -8.19 -1.67
N GLN A 101 -23.98 -7.13 -0.99
CA GLN A 101 -23.42 -5.78 -1.10
C GLN A 101 -22.61 -5.46 0.14
N ALA A 102 -21.36 -5.03 -0.05
CA ALA A 102 -20.49 -4.51 1.00
C ALA A 102 -20.46 -2.99 0.93
N LYS A 103 -20.65 -2.35 2.09
CA LYS A 103 -20.69 -0.91 2.22
C LYS A 103 -19.78 -0.45 3.34
N PHE A 104 -19.11 0.68 3.13
CA PHE A 104 -18.46 1.45 4.17
C PHE A 104 -19.42 2.55 4.62
N ASN A 105 -19.73 2.58 5.92
CA ASN A 105 -20.78 3.42 6.47
C ASN A 105 -20.31 4.86 6.63
N LEU A 106 -20.99 5.80 6.00
CA LEU A 106 -20.67 7.22 6.03
C LEU A 106 -21.79 8.02 6.75
N ASN A 107 -21.46 9.24 7.17
CA ASN A 107 -22.47 10.21 7.59
C ASN A 107 -23.19 10.74 6.35
N GLY A 108 -24.13 9.98 5.82
CA GLY A 108 -24.82 10.22 4.55
C GLY A 108 -24.96 8.92 3.77
N PRO A 109 -25.01 8.97 2.43
CA PRO A 109 -25.04 7.75 1.62
C PRO A 109 -23.78 6.90 1.82
N ASP A 110 -23.94 5.63 2.10
CA ASP A 110 -22.83 4.69 2.26
C ASP A 110 -22.07 4.49 0.95
N LEU A 111 -20.76 4.19 1.08
CA LEU A 111 -19.90 3.87 -0.04
C LEU A 111 -19.93 2.36 -0.32
N GLU A 112 -20.42 1.97 -1.49
CA GLU A 112 -20.38 0.57 -1.94
C GLU A 112 -19.00 0.20 -2.49
N ALA A 113 -18.60 -1.06 -2.28
CA ALA A 113 -17.34 -1.58 -2.80
C ALA A 113 -17.24 -1.46 -4.33
N GLY A 114 -18.34 -1.69 -5.05
CA GLY A 114 -18.41 -1.55 -6.50
C GLY A 114 -18.27 -0.12 -6.99
N GLU A 115 -18.83 0.87 -6.26
CA GLU A 115 -18.67 2.28 -6.61
C GLU A 115 -17.21 2.74 -6.48
N LEU A 116 -16.54 2.34 -5.37
CA LEU A 116 -15.13 2.65 -5.18
C LEU A 116 -14.27 2.00 -6.26
N ALA A 117 -14.57 0.75 -6.62
CA ALA A 117 -13.88 0.04 -7.70
C ALA A 117 -14.01 0.77 -9.04
N GLU A 118 -15.22 1.26 -9.37
CA GLU A 118 -15.47 2.03 -10.59
C GLU A 118 -14.69 3.35 -10.61
N TRP A 119 -14.63 4.06 -9.48
CA TRP A 119 -13.88 5.32 -9.39
C TRP A 119 -12.36 5.13 -9.51
N LEU A 120 -11.87 3.93 -9.14
CA LEU A 120 -10.43 3.60 -9.16
C LEU A 120 -10.01 2.82 -10.42
N LYS A 121 -10.92 2.47 -11.33
CA LYS A 121 -10.60 1.57 -12.46
C LYS A 121 -9.52 2.10 -13.40
N ASP A 122 -9.53 3.43 -13.64
CA ASP A 122 -8.63 4.08 -14.60
C ASP A 122 -7.29 4.52 -13.98
N PHE A 123 -7.04 4.19 -12.71
CA PHE A 123 -5.77 4.53 -12.07
C PHE A 123 -4.69 3.52 -12.47
N GLU A 124 -3.66 4.01 -13.15
CA GLU A 124 -2.45 3.27 -13.52
C GLU A 124 -1.31 3.45 -12.51
N ARG A 125 -1.40 4.48 -11.64
CA ARG A 125 -0.44 4.72 -10.56
C ARG A 125 -0.52 3.63 -9.48
N PRO A 126 0.56 3.40 -8.71
CA PRO A 126 0.52 2.48 -7.59
C PRO A 126 -0.58 2.85 -6.58
N LEU A 127 -1.44 1.90 -6.20
CA LEU A 127 -2.56 2.11 -5.28
C LEU A 127 -2.43 1.23 -4.05
N VAL A 128 -2.58 1.86 -2.89
CA VAL A 128 -2.76 1.19 -1.60
C VAL A 128 -4.14 1.50 -1.06
N ILE A 129 -4.94 0.48 -0.82
CA ILE A 129 -6.28 0.61 -0.26
C ILE A 129 -6.34 -0.15 1.06
N VAL A 130 -6.64 0.56 2.14
CA VAL A 130 -6.74 -0.02 3.49
C VAL A 130 -8.17 0.20 3.99
N ASN A 131 -8.92 -0.87 4.13
CA ASN A 131 -10.26 -0.81 4.70
C ASN A 131 -10.26 -1.40 6.11
N CYS A 132 -10.27 -0.53 7.13
CA CYS A 132 -10.24 -0.89 8.54
C CYS A 132 -11.65 -1.09 9.15
N ALA A 133 -12.68 -1.22 8.32
CA ALA A 133 -14.04 -1.39 8.79
C ALA A 133 -14.41 -2.85 9.06
N SER A 134 -15.44 -3.06 9.86
CA SER A 134 -16.12 -4.35 9.95
C SER A 134 -16.66 -4.78 8.58
N SER A 135 -16.87 -6.07 8.37
CA SER A 135 -17.39 -6.63 7.10
C SER A 135 -16.60 -6.19 5.84
N SER A 136 -15.33 -5.82 5.97
CA SER A 136 -14.51 -5.20 4.89
C SER A 136 -14.01 -6.19 3.84
N SER A 137 -13.92 -7.49 4.14
CA SER A 137 -13.35 -8.48 3.21
C SER A 137 -13.94 -8.45 1.79
N PRO A 138 -15.26 -8.24 1.56
CA PRO A 138 -15.76 -8.21 0.19
C PRO A 138 -15.22 -7.06 -0.66
N PHE A 139 -14.69 -5.99 -0.04
CA PHE A 139 -13.99 -4.92 -0.75
C PHE A 139 -12.71 -5.42 -1.43
N LEU A 140 -12.04 -6.41 -0.84
CA LEU A 140 -10.83 -7.01 -1.41
C LEU A 140 -11.12 -7.55 -2.83
N ASN A 141 -12.17 -8.33 -2.98
CA ASN A 141 -12.57 -8.87 -4.28
C ASN A 141 -13.01 -7.79 -5.28
N ALA A 142 -13.66 -6.74 -4.83
CA ALA A 142 -14.11 -5.65 -5.69
C ALA A 142 -12.95 -4.75 -6.15
N LEU A 143 -11.94 -4.58 -5.30
CA LEU A 143 -10.84 -3.61 -5.51
C LEU A 143 -9.57 -4.24 -6.05
N ARG A 144 -9.47 -5.58 -6.07
CA ARG A 144 -8.29 -6.29 -6.58
C ARG A 144 -7.93 -5.86 -8.00
N ALA A 145 -6.67 -5.62 -8.23
CA ALA A 145 -6.11 -5.44 -9.57
C ALA A 145 -4.59 -5.55 -9.53
N LYS A 146 -3.98 -5.82 -10.67
CA LYS A 146 -2.53 -5.83 -10.81
C LYS A 146 -1.93 -4.47 -10.38
N GLY A 147 -0.93 -4.51 -9.51
CA GLY A 147 -0.25 -3.30 -9.03
C GLY A 147 -0.94 -2.59 -7.87
N ARG A 148 -2.03 -3.13 -7.36
CA ARG A 148 -2.71 -2.65 -6.15
C ARG A 148 -2.33 -3.48 -4.94
N VAL A 149 -2.34 -2.84 -3.78
CA VAL A 149 -2.32 -3.51 -2.48
C VAL A 149 -3.64 -3.22 -1.80
N VAL A 150 -4.35 -4.26 -1.40
CA VAL A 150 -5.63 -4.14 -0.69
C VAL A 150 -5.50 -4.83 0.66
N ILE A 151 -5.73 -4.08 1.74
CA ILE A 151 -5.80 -4.60 3.11
C ILE A 151 -7.22 -4.43 3.62
N THR A 152 -7.74 -5.47 4.26
CA THR A 152 -9.05 -5.44 4.94
C THR A 152 -8.90 -5.86 6.40
N ALA A 153 -9.70 -5.29 7.30
CA ALA A 153 -9.67 -5.63 8.72
C ALA A 153 -10.30 -7.00 8.99
N THR A 154 -11.15 -7.47 8.10
CA THR A 154 -11.89 -8.72 8.28
C THR A 154 -11.61 -9.69 7.14
N ARG A 155 -11.73 -11.01 7.42
CA ARG A 155 -11.60 -12.07 6.42
C ARG A 155 -12.92 -12.46 5.77
N SER A 156 -14.02 -11.96 6.30
CA SER A 156 -15.36 -12.24 5.75
C SER A 156 -16.33 -11.09 5.99
N GLY A 157 -17.39 -11.01 5.19
CA GLY A 157 -18.46 -10.05 5.36
C GLY A 157 -19.34 -10.28 6.62
N VAL A 158 -19.18 -11.43 7.31
CA VAL A 158 -19.93 -11.74 8.55
C VAL A 158 -19.19 -11.33 9.81
N GLU A 159 -17.94 -10.86 9.73
CA GLU A 159 -17.23 -10.25 10.86
C GLU A 159 -17.68 -8.80 11.01
N ARG A 160 -18.72 -8.59 11.85
CA ARG A 160 -19.49 -7.33 11.95
C ARG A 160 -19.14 -6.46 13.15
N ASN A 161 -18.28 -6.96 14.03
CA ASN A 161 -17.89 -6.22 15.22
C ASN A 161 -16.94 -5.07 14.90
N TYR A 162 -16.86 -4.12 15.82
CA TYR A 162 -15.90 -3.02 15.75
C TYR A 162 -14.48 -3.55 15.58
N CYS A 163 -13.77 -3.01 14.59
CA CYS A 163 -12.41 -3.41 14.27
C CYS A 163 -11.37 -2.44 14.85
N ARG A 164 -10.30 -2.98 15.41
CA ARG A 164 -9.20 -2.26 16.06
C ARG A 164 -7.95 -2.14 15.18
N LEU A 165 -7.88 -2.94 14.12
CA LEU A 165 -6.75 -2.93 13.18
C LEU A 165 -6.37 -1.51 12.75
N GLY A 166 -7.37 -0.63 12.53
CA GLY A 166 -7.14 0.74 12.07
C GLY A 166 -6.26 1.57 12.99
N GLY A 167 -6.42 1.41 14.31
CA GLY A 167 -5.62 2.11 15.32
C GLY A 167 -4.18 1.59 15.37
N PHE A 168 -4.02 0.28 15.37
CA PHE A 168 -2.69 -0.33 15.38
C PHE A 168 -1.92 -0.05 14.08
N LEU A 169 -2.58 -0.08 12.93
CA LEU A 169 -1.95 0.23 11.66
C LEU A 169 -1.58 1.71 11.53
N ALA A 170 -2.48 2.62 11.96
CA ALA A 170 -2.19 4.05 11.97
C ALA A 170 -0.98 4.40 12.87
N THR A 171 -0.78 3.64 13.94
CA THR A 171 0.42 3.76 14.80
C THR A 171 1.65 3.21 14.07
N ALA A 172 1.57 1.97 13.55
CA ALA A 172 2.72 1.26 12.99
C ALA A 172 3.29 1.93 11.73
N ILE A 173 2.44 2.48 10.85
CA ILE A 173 2.89 3.11 9.59
C ILE A 173 3.78 4.35 9.81
N GLY A 174 3.70 4.98 10.96
CA GLY A 174 4.51 6.15 11.32
C GLY A 174 5.63 5.87 12.32
N ASP A 175 5.79 4.60 12.72
CA ASP A 175 6.69 4.15 13.78
C ASP A 175 7.93 3.46 13.18
N SER A 176 9.10 4.05 13.39
CA SER A 176 10.37 3.46 12.93
C SER A 176 10.75 2.17 13.68
N THR A 177 10.11 1.87 14.82
CA THR A 177 10.34 0.59 15.53
C THR A 177 9.62 -0.58 14.87
N ALA A 178 8.73 -0.28 13.93
CA ALA A 178 8.03 -1.27 13.11
C ALA A 178 8.87 -1.82 11.95
N ASP A 179 10.06 -1.29 11.72
CA ASP A 179 11.08 -1.79 10.79
C ASP A 179 11.62 -3.15 11.28
N LEU A 180 11.13 -4.24 10.67
CA LEU A 180 11.43 -5.63 11.08
C LEU A 180 12.72 -6.16 10.45
N ASP A 181 13.03 -5.75 9.23
CA ASP A 181 14.23 -6.20 8.49
C ASP A 181 15.42 -5.25 8.61
N LYS A 182 15.22 -4.10 9.31
CA LYS A 182 16.27 -3.12 9.63
C LYS A 182 16.87 -2.43 8.41
N ASP A 183 16.05 -2.20 7.36
CA ASP A 183 16.45 -1.44 6.18
C ASP A 183 16.40 0.09 6.38
N GLY A 184 15.91 0.55 7.54
CA GLY A 184 15.80 1.94 7.94
C GLY A 184 14.47 2.61 7.57
N GLN A 185 13.48 1.85 7.20
CA GLN A 185 12.12 2.33 6.91
C GLN A 185 11.08 1.27 7.28
N THR A 186 9.84 1.67 7.45
CA THR A 186 8.73 0.74 7.72
C THR A 186 7.91 0.58 6.46
N SER A 187 7.88 -0.63 5.91
CA SER A 187 7.02 -0.97 4.78
C SER A 187 5.55 -1.14 5.21
N LEU A 188 4.65 -1.11 4.25
CA LEU A 188 3.24 -1.42 4.51
C LEU A 188 3.04 -2.86 5.01
N LEU A 189 3.84 -3.82 4.50
CA LEU A 189 3.80 -5.20 4.99
C LEU A 189 4.14 -5.28 6.48
N GLU A 190 5.22 -4.67 6.90
CA GLU A 190 5.66 -4.65 8.30
C GLU A 190 4.65 -3.97 9.20
N ALA A 191 4.17 -2.78 8.80
CA ALA A 191 3.14 -2.06 9.53
C ALA A 191 1.87 -2.90 9.70
N TRP A 192 1.44 -3.61 8.64
CA TRP A 192 0.29 -4.49 8.69
C TRP A 192 0.51 -5.73 9.57
N LEU A 193 1.66 -6.38 9.47
CA LEU A 193 1.99 -7.56 10.30
C LEU A 193 2.01 -7.19 11.80
N ILE A 194 2.60 -6.04 12.14
CA ILE A 194 2.61 -5.54 13.52
C ILE A 194 1.20 -5.19 13.98
N ALA A 195 0.42 -4.50 13.14
CA ALA A 195 -0.95 -4.15 13.46
C ALA A 195 -1.83 -5.39 13.69
N ALA A 196 -1.74 -6.39 12.82
CA ALA A 196 -2.48 -7.64 12.95
C ALA A 196 -2.08 -8.42 14.20
N ARG A 197 -0.77 -8.47 14.54
CA ARG A 197 -0.28 -9.08 15.77
C ARG A 197 -0.79 -8.36 17.02
N ARG A 198 -0.77 -7.03 17.03
CA ARG A 198 -1.30 -6.24 18.14
C ARG A 198 -2.82 -6.40 18.27
N THR A 199 -3.52 -6.54 17.16
CA THR A 199 -4.95 -6.85 17.16
C THR A 199 -5.23 -8.20 17.82
N ALA A 200 -4.48 -9.24 17.45
CA ALA A 200 -4.63 -10.58 18.06
C ALA A 200 -4.30 -10.54 19.56
N ALA A 201 -3.19 -9.88 19.94
CA ALA A 201 -2.79 -9.73 21.34
C ALA A 201 -3.86 -9.01 22.18
N PHE A 202 -4.50 -7.97 21.65
CA PHE A 202 -5.60 -7.27 22.33
C PHE A 202 -6.74 -8.24 22.68
N TYR A 203 -7.16 -9.11 21.76
CA TYR A 203 -8.24 -10.07 22.04
C TYR A 203 -7.83 -11.13 23.07
N GLU A 204 -6.57 -11.57 23.02
CA GLU A 204 -6.01 -12.53 23.97
C GLU A 204 -5.94 -11.93 25.39
N GLU A 205 -5.41 -10.73 25.54
CA GLU A 205 -5.30 -9.99 26.81
C GLU A 205 -6.68 -9.71 27.44
N GLU A 206 -7.68 -9.43 26.62
CA GLU A 206 -9.06 -9.23 27.05
C GLU A 206 -9.82 -10.55 27.33
N GLY A 207 -9.18 -11.71 27.12
CA GLY A 207 -9.83 -13.03 27.26
C GLY A 207 -11.01 -13.22 26.31
N ARG A 208 -10.98 -12.62 25.12
CA ARG A 208 -12.07 -12.63 24.13
C ARG A 208 -11.67 -13.35 22.87
N LEU A 209 -12.64 -13.99 22.22
CA LEU A 209 -12.43 -14.50 20.88
C LEU A 209 -12.23 -13.37 19.89
N ALA A 210 -11.24 -13.50 19.02
CA ALA A 210 -11.01 -12.52 17.95
C ALA A 210 -12.22 -12.48 17.00
N THR A 211 -12.68 -11.27 16.71
CA THR A 211 -13.83 -11.01 15.83
C THR A 211 -13.44 -10.25 14.56
N GLU A 212 -12.14 -10.04 14.37
CA GLU A 212 -11.54 -9.46 13.16
C GLU A 212 -10.28 -10.23 12.80
N HIS A 213 -10.12 -10.55 11.52
CA HIS A 213 -8.97 -11.27 10.96
C HIS A 213 -8.60 -10.60 9.65
N SER A 214 -7.55 -9.80 9.68
CA SER A 214 -7.17 -9.01 8.52
C SER A 214 -6.61 -9.85 7.38
N LEU A 215 -6.84 -9.37 6.16
CA LEU A 215 -6.30 -9.93 4.93
C LEU A 215 -5.49 -8.88 4.18
N LEU A 216 -4.46 -9.37 3.48
CA LEU A 216 -3.67 -8.61 2.51
C LEU A 216 -3.74 -9.33 1.16
N ASP A 217 -4.05 -8.59 0.09
CA ASP A 217 -3.95 -9.02 -1.31
C ASP A 217 -3.11 -7.99 -2.06
N ASP A 218 -1.97 -8.40 -2.58
CA ASP A 218 -1.11 -7.55 -3.39
C ASP A 218 -0.68 -8.23 -4.71
N ASN A 219 -1.09 -9.46 -4.92
CA ASN A 219 -0.91 -10.20 -6.15
C ASN A 219 -2.12 -10.09 -7.10
N GLY A 220 -3.28 -9.61 -6.59
CA GLY A 220 -4.50 -9.35 -7.33
C GLY A 220 -5.38 -10.57 -7.58
N ASP A 221 -5.14 -11.70 -6.88
CA ASP A 221 -5.93 -12.92 -7.03
C ASP A 221 -7.27 -12.88 -6.25
N GLY A 222 -7.44 -11.91 -5.36
CA GLY A 222 -8.65 -11.71 -4.58
C GLY A 222 -8.87 -12.73 -3.46
N LYS A 223 -7.85 -13.55 -3.15
CA LYS A 223 -7.94 -14.55 -2.07
C LYS A 223 -7.51 -13.99 -0.72
N GLY A 224 -6.59 -13.06 -0.74
CA GLY A 224 -5.99 -12.47 0.44
C GLY A 224 -5.24 -13.47 1.32
N THR A 225 -4.22 -12.98 1.99
CA THR A 225 -3.38 -13.77 2.89
C THR A 225 -3.52 -13.25 4.31
N GLN A 226 -3.67 -14.13 5.30
CA GLN A 226 -3.75 -13.79 6.72
C GLN A 226 -2.34 -13.57 7.27
N SER A 227 -2.22 -12.74 8.31
CA SER A 227 -0.92 -12.39 8.90
C SER A 227 -0.22 -13.56 9.60
N ASP A 228 -0.96 -14.53 10.11
CA ASP A 228 -0.43 -15.75 10.75
C ASP A 228 0.21 -16.73 9.75
N TRP A 229 0.03 -16.49 8.44
CA TRP A 229 0.72 -17.23 7.39
C TRP A 229 2.08 -16.66 7.01
N PHE A 230 2.54 -15.65 7.73
CA PHE A 230 3.87 -15.08 7.56
C PHE A 230 4.83 -15.57 8.64
N ARG A 231 6.08 -15.81 8.27
CA ARG A 231 7.22 -16.01 9.17
C ARG A 231 8.24 -14.90 8.90
N GLY A 232 8.35 -13.95 9.82
CA GLY A 232 8.98 -12.67 9.50
C GLY A 232 8.23 -12.02 8.35
N LEU A 233 8.94 -11.60 7.32
CA LEU A 233 8.34 -10.99 6.11
C LEU A 233 8.03 -12.00 5.00
N GLN A 234 8.28 -13.30 5.23
CA GLN A 234 8.06 -14.33 4.22
C GLN A 234 6.73 -15.05 4.46
N VAL A 235 5.89 -15.06 3.43
CA VAL A 235 4.65 -15.83 3.45
C VAL A 235 4.94 -17.33 3.25
N THR A 236 4.28 -18.15 4.05
CA THR A 236 4.41 -19.62 3.98
C THR A 236 3.37 -20.27 3.08
N LYS A 237 2.30 -19.53 2.72
CA LYS A 237 1.25 -19.98 1.82
C LYS A 237 1.63 -19.72 0.36
N LYS A 238 1.31 -20.65 -0.52
CA LYS A 238 1.40 -20.44 -1.96
C LYS A 238 0.25 -19.58 -2.46
N SER A 239 0.48 -18.79 -3.51
CA SER A 239 -0.59 -18.08 -4.22
C SER A 239 -1.65 -19.06 -4.73
N ALA A 240 -2.91 -18.60 -4.80
CA ALA A 240 -4.02 -19.44 -5.22
C ALA A 240 -4.00 -19.75 -6.72
N GLU A 241 -3.38 -18.88 -7.52
CA GLU A 241 -3.28 -19.05 -8.98
C GLU A 241 -1.83 -19.41 -9.36
N GLU A 242 -1.68 -20.40 -10.24
CA GLU A 242 -0.37 -20.82 -10.73
C GLU A 242 0.30 -19.68 -11.52
N GLY A 243 1.57 -19.43 -11.22
CA GLY A 243 2.35 -18.37 -11.88
C GLY A 243 2.26 -17.01 -11.21
N LEU A 244 1.32 -16.78 -10.28
CA LEU A 244 1.34 -15.60 -9.45
C LEU A 244 2.34 -15.73 -8.30
N LEU A 245 2.94 -14.59 -7.93
CA LEU A 245 3.72 -14.50 -6.70
C LEU A 245 2.79 -14.55 -5.47
N PRO A 246 3.27 -15.07 -4.33
CA PRO A 246 2.52 -14.97 -3.10
C PRO A 246 2.39 -13.52 -2.64
N ASP A 247 1.36 -13.22 -1.83
CA ASP A 247 1.17 -11.90 -1.24
C ASP A 247 2.32 -11.49 -0.31
N GLY A 248 2.46 -10.18 -0.12
CA GLY A 248 3.43 -9.52 0.76
C GLY A 248 4.57 -8.85 0.02
N LEU A 249 4.92 -9.29 -1.17
CA LEU A 249 6.07 -8.75 -1.90
C LEU A 249 5.88 -7.29 -2.34
N ARG A 250 4.69 -6.94 -2.85
CA ARG A 250 4.39 -5.55 -3.19
C ARG A 250 4.17 -4.70 -1.95
N ALA A 251 3.44 -5.21 -0.97
CA ALA A 251 3.23 -4.49 0.28
C ALA A 251 4.55 -4.14 0.99
N HIS A 252 5.59 -4.97 0.81
CA HIS A 252 6.94 -4.68 1.28
C HIS A 252 7.62 -3.54 0.51
N GLN A 253 7.28 -3.33 -0.76
CA GLN A 253 7.81 -2.23 -1.58
C GLN A 253 7.17 -0.86 -1.28
N PHE A 254 6.03 -0.82 -0.57
CA PHE A 254 5.33 0.42 -0.25
C PHE A 254 5.78 0.99 1.09
N HIS A 255 6.45 2.13 1.07
CA HIS A 255 6.87 2.89 2.24
C HIS A 255 6.20 4.27 2.22
N LEU A 256 5.39 4.57 3.25
CA LEU A 256 4.82 5.91 3.35
C LEU A 256 5.90 6.93 3.71
N ILE A 257 6.78 6.56 4.63
CA ILE A 257 7.89 7.40 5.10
C ILE A 257 9.20 6.77 4.60
N PRO A 258 9.73 7.23 3.44
CA PRO A 258 10.96 6.66 2.89
C PRO A 258 12.18 7.02 3.73
N SER A 259 13.15 6.11 3.80
CA SER A 259 14.45 6.31 4.44
C SER A 259 15.27 7.41 3.74
N ALA A 260 16.38 7.81 4.36
CA ALA A 260 17.30 8.77 3.74
C ALA A 260 17.91 8.22 2.45
N ASN A 261 18.17 6.92 2.37
CA ASN A 261 18.72 6.28 1.18
C ASN A 261 17.66 6.13 0.08
N GLU A 262 16.44 5.74 0.44
CA GLU A 262 15.33 5.65 -0.49
C GLU A 262 15.01 7.00 -1.18
N ARG A 263 15.18 8.11 -0.46
CA ARG A 263 14.99 9.46 -1.02
C ARG A 263 16.05 9.87 -2.05
N LYS A 264 17.21 9.22 -2.08
CA LYS A 264 18.26 9.47 -3.07
C LYS A 264 17.94 8.85 -4.42
N LEU A 265 17.14 7.79 -4.45
CA LEU A 265 16.75 7.12 -5.69
C LEU A 265 15.75 7.98 -6.47
N THR A 266 15.92 8.01 -7.79
CA THR A 266 14.90 8.59 -8.68
C THR A 266 13.66 7.71 -8.74
N ALA A 267 12.59 8.20 -9.35
CA ALA A 267 11.37 7.40 -9.53
C ALA A 267 11.62 6.19 -10.44
N GLU A 268 12.44 6.38 -11.47
CA GLU A 268 12.86 5.35 -12.43
C GLU A 268 13.69 4.28 -11.73
N GLN A 269 14.68 4.66 -10.92
CA GLN A 269 15.51 3.73 -10.15
C GLN A 269 14.68 2.91 -9.16
N ARG A 270 13.70 3.52 -8.48
CA ARG A 270 12.78 2.78 -7.61
C ARG A 270 11.94 1.78 -8.39
N ALA A 271 11.38 2.19 -9.54
CA ALA A 271 10.58 1.30 -10.38
C ALA A 271 11.41 0.12 -10.93
N GLU A 272 12.65 0.36 -11.31
CA GLU A 272 13.60 -0.67 -11.77
C GLU A 272 13.94 -1.65 -10.63
N ARG A 273 14.29 -1.15 -9.45
CA ARG A 273 14.52 -1.97 -8.26
C ARG A 273 13.31 -2.85 -7.94
N ASP A 274 12.12 -2.24 -7.88
CA ASP A 274 10.88 -2.94 -7.55
C ASP A 274 10.58 -4.06 -8.56
N ALA A 275 10.87 -3.81 -9.84
CA ALA A 275 10.73 -4.82 -10.89
C ALA A 275 11.72 -5.98 -10.70
N LEU A 276 12.99 -5.67 -10.40
CA LEU A 276 14.06 -6.66 -10.15
C LEU A 276 13.78 -7.50 -8.90
N GLU A 277 13.25 -6.91 -7.83
CA GLU A 277 12.85 -7.65 -6.62
C GLU A 277 11.74 -8.67 -6.91
N LEU A 278 10.73 -8.28 -7.70
CA LEU A 278 9.68 -9.21 -8.12
C LEU A 278 10.21 -10.28 -9.06
N GLU A 279 11.16 -9.96 -9.92
CA GLU A 279 11.83 -10.91 -10.79
C GLU A 279 12.67 -11.90 -9.96
N LEU A 280 13.43 -11.41 -9.00
CA LEU A 280 14.19 -12.22 -8.05
C LEU A 280 13.27 -13.22 -7.32
N ALA A 281 12.11 -12.76 -6.85
CA ALA A 281 11.14 -13.61 -6.18
C ALA A 281 10.60 -14.71 -7.13
N ARG A 282 10.26 -14.36 -8.39
CA ARG A 282 9.84 -15.33 -9.42
C ARG A 282 10.96 -16.34 -9.71
N HIS A 283 12.17 -15.86 -9.87
CA HIS A 283 13.33 -16.71 -10.15
C HIS A 283 13.56 -17.72 -9.00
N ARG A 284 13.56 -17.23 -7.76
CA ARG A 284 13.68 -18.08 -6.56
C ARG A 284 12.57 -19.14 -6.46
N SER A 285 11.35 -18.81 -6.82
CA SER A 285 10.22 -19.76 -6.80
C SER A 285 10.37 -20.91 -7.80
N ARG A 286 11.23 -20.74 -8.80
CA ARG A 286 11.50 -21.73 -9.87
C ARG A 286 12.76 -22.57 -9.63
N LYS A 287 13.46 -22.40 -8.51
CA LYS A 287 14.73 -23.07 -8.23
C LYS A 287 14.68 -24.58 -8.46
N THR A 288 13.63 -25.26 -8.01
CA THR A 288 13.48 -26.71 -8.16
C THR A 288 13.17 -27.18 -9.59
N LYS A 289 12.89 -26.24 -10.50
CA LYS A 289 12.55 -26.50 -11.91
C LYS A 289 13.70 -26.20 -12.87
N LEU A 290 14.79 -25.62 -12.39
CA LEU A 290 15.96 -25.19 -13.17
C LEU A 290 17.18 -26.06 -12.81
N LYS A 291 18.14 -26.15 -13.72
CA LYS A 291 19.47 -26.67 -13.40
C LYS A 291 20.22 -25.66 -12.51
N ASP A 292 21.08 -26.13 -11.64
CA ASP A 292 21.81 -25.24 -10.70
C ASP A 292 22.62 -24.17 -11.44
N GLU A 293 23.31 -24.53 -12.51
CA GLU A 293 24.09 -23.59 -13.31
C GLU A 293 23.22 -22.46 -13.89
N GLU A 294 22.13 -22.78 -14.56
CA GLU A 294 21.16 -21.84 -15.12
C GLU A 294 20.52 -20.98 -14.02
N TYR A 295 20.22 -21.57 -12.86
CA TYR A 295 19.67 -20.86 -11.72
C TYR A 295 20.63 -19.82 -11.16
N TYR A 296 21.88 -20.19 -10.90
CA TYR A 296 22.85 -19.27 -10.29
C TYR A 296 23.35 -18.21 -11.26
N GLU A 297 23.47 -18.49 -12.55
CA GLU A 297 23.81 -17.52 -13.57
C GLU A 297 22.76 -16.38 -13.62
N ARG A 298 21.48 -16.74 -13.73
CA ARG A 298 20.42 -15.72 -13.75
C ARG A 298 20.28 -14.99 -12.41
N LEU A 299 20.48 -15.67 -11.30
CA LEU A 299 20.49 -15.04 -9.98
C LEU A 299 21.57 -13.96 -9.87
N GLU A 300 22.79 -14.27 -10.36
CA GLU A 300 23.90 -13.34 -10.36
C GLU A 300 23.60 -12.10 -11.23
N GLU A 301 23.03 -12.28 -12.42
CA GLU A 301 22.64 -11.17 -13.29
C GLU A 301 21.65 -10.21 -12.57
N ILE A 302 20.58 -10.73 -12.00
CA ILE A 302 19.58 -9.92 -11.27
C ILE A 302 20.24 -9.16 -10.12
N LEU A 303 21.08 -9.83 -9.32
CA LEU A 303 21.77 -9.20 -8.19
C LEU A 303 22.77 -8.14 -8.63
N ARG A 304 23.45 -8.32 -9.77
CA ARG A 304 24.33 -7.31 -10.36
C ARG A 304 23.56 -6.09 -10.85
N GLU A 305 22.39 -6.27 -11.48
CA GLU A 305 21.51 -5.17 -11.89
C GLU A 305 21.01 -4.39 -10.66
N MET A 306 20.55 -5.06 -9.59
CA MET A 306 20.17 -4.42 -8.34
C MET A 306 21.34 -3.64 -7.70
N SER A 307 22.54 -4.22 -7.71
CA SER A 307 23.75 -3.57 -7.17
C SER A 307 24.08 -2.25 -7.87
N ARG A 308 23.86 -2.15 -9.17
CA ARG A 308 24.09 -0.90 -9.92
C ARG A 308 23.17 0.24 -9.49
N ILE A 309 21.95 -0.08 -9.05
CA ILE A 309 21.00 0.92 -8.55
C ILE A 309 21.48 1.50 -7.22
N TYR A 310 21.98 0.65 -6.32
CA TYR A 310 22.41 1.06 -4.98
C TYR A 310 23.82 1.62 -4.93
N PHE A 311 24.69 1.19 -5.86
CA PHE A 311 26.13 1.53 -5.89
C PHE A 311 26.56 1.96 -7.29
N PRO A 312 26.05 3.11 -7.83
CA PRO A 312 26.34 3.53 -9.19
C PRO A 312 27.83 3.83 -9.44
N ASP A 313 28.60 4.18 -8.40
CA ASP A 313 30.01 4.56 -8.51
C ASP A 313 30.98 3.36 -8.59
N ASN A 314 30.51 2.13 -8.34
CA ASN A 314 31.33 0.92 -8.40
C ASN A 314 31.55 0.38 -9.84
N GLN A 315 31.18 1.11 -10.89
CA GLN A 315 31.35 0.67 -12.28
C GLN A 315 32.82 0.76 -12.78
N GLY A 316 33.74 1.26 -11.96
CA GLY A 316 35.13 1.53 -12.35
C GLY A 316 36.19 0.48 -11.98
N ASN A 317 35.91 -0.54 -11.18
CA ASN A 317 36.92 -1.44 -10.60
C ASN A 317 36.67 -2.95 -10.86
N SER A 318 36.29 -3.33 -12.07
CA SER A 318 36.29 -4.74 -12.48
C SER A 318 37.55 -5.15 -13.26
N ASN A 319 38.71 -4.53 -12.97
CA ASN A 319 40.02 -5.04 -13.35
C ASN A 319 40.65 -5.63 -12.08
N ILE A 320 40.24 -6.82 -11.70
CA ILE A 320 41.06 -7.69 -10.85
C ILE A 320 41.65 -8.73 -11.81
N GLU A 321 42.97 -8.58 -12.07
CA GLU A 321 43.85 -9.54 -12.74
C GLU A 321 43.79 -10.93 -12.05
#